data_035c2919ea46b6211fa27553267ac6c8
#
_entry.id   035c2919ea46b6211fa27553267ac6c8
#
_cell.length_a   1.000
_cell.length_b   1.000
_cell.length_c   1.000
_cell.angle_alpha   90.00
_cell.angle_beta   90.00
_cell.angle_gamma   90.00
#
_symmetry.space_group_name_H-M   'P 1'
#
loop_
_entity.id
_entity.type
_entity.pdbx_description
1 polymer ?
#
loop_
_entity_poly.entity_id
_entity_poly.type
_entity_poly.pdbx_seq_one_letter_code
_entity_poly.pdbx_strand_id
1 'polypeptide(L)'
;MCIRDRLWDQVTNALPQIQAGTLHGIAITSPKRLEQLKDVPTTAELGMPEVSYTMWHGLYVAKGTPKETVGALNSALRKALADPVLLEKLTQLGTLPFPEGELTPEAHARLFAADLPRVAKLVESSGIKASEAK
;
A
#
# COMPACT_ATOMS: atom_id res chain seq x y z
N MET A 1 15.16 25.49 6.78
CA MET A 1 15.13 24.03 6.98
C MET A 1 15.03 23.40 5.59
N CYS A 2 16.09 22.76 5.12
CA CYS A 2 16.07 22.14 3.79
C CYS A 2 15.16 20.90 3.82
N ILE A 3 14.08 20.94 3.05
CA ILE A 3 13.15 19.82 2.84
C ILE A 3 13.85 18.61 2.16
N ARG A 4 15.13 18.77 1.79
CA ARG A 4 15.92 17.74 1.07
C ARG A 4 16.46 16.62 1.94
N ASP A 5 16.35 16.71 3.27
CA ASP A 5 17.02 15.77 4.18
C ASP A 5 16.12 14.62 4.65
N ARG A 6 14.82 14.70 4.38
CA ARG A 6 13.85 13.71 4.83
C ARG A 6 12.79 13.48 3.75
N LEU A 7 12.48 12.21 3.52
CA LEU A 7 11.50 11.79 2.53
C LEU A 7 10.51 10.82 3.19
N TRP A 8 9.24 11.01 2.93
CA TRP A 8 8.20 10.02 3.17
C TRP A 8 7.74 9.50 1.82
N ASP A 9 8.00 8.24 1.55
CA ASP A 9 7.73 7.65 0.23
C ASP A 9 7.27 6.20 0.34
N GLN A 10 6.76 5.68 -0.76
CA GLN A 10 6.40 4.27 -0.86
C GLN A 10 7.66 3.40 -0.88
N VAL A 11 7.55 2.23 -0.26
CA VAL A 11 8.67 1.27 -0.20
C VAL A 11 9.18 0.89 -1.57
N THR A 12 8.30 0.76 -2.57
CA THR A 12 8.65 0.45 -3.95
C THR A 12 9.63 1.44 -4.59
N ASN A 13 9.58 2.71 -4.17
CA ASN A 13 10.49 3.75 -4.64
C ASN A 13 11.74 3.86 -3.77
N ALA A 14 11.56 3.75 -2.45
CA ALA A 14 12.66 3.95 -1.49
C ALA A 14 13.60 2.74 -1.39
N LEU A 15 13.08 1.51 -1.54
CA LEU A 15 13.83 0.27 -1.32
C LEU A 15 15.11 0.18 -2.18
N PRO A 16 15.09 0.41 -3.50
CA PRO A 16 16.31 0.35 -4.30
C PRO A 16 17.37 1.37 -3.84
N GLN A 17 16.94 2.54 -3.39
CA GLN A 17 17.84 3.61 -2.94
C GLN A 17 18.44 3.30 -1.56
N ILE A 18 17.67 2.67 -0.67
CA ILE A 18 18.17 2.20 0.64
C ILE A 18 19.19 1.09 0.43
N GLN A 19 18.89 0.14 -0.46
CA GLN A 19 19.82 -0.95 -0.81
C GLN A 19 21.10 -0.45 -1.48
N ALA A 20 21.01 0.62 -2.28
CA ALA A 20 22.17 1.28 -2.86
C ALA A 20 22.93 2.19 -1.87
N GLY A 21 22.45 2.36 -0.64
CA GLY A 21 23.08 3.21 0.38
C GLY A 21 22.92 4.72 0.14
N THR A 22 22.10 5.14 -0.81
CA THR A 22 21.83 6.57 -1.10
C THR A 22 20.77 7.17 -0.19
N LEU A 23 19.91 6.35 0.39
CA LEU A 23 18.96 6.70 1.43
C LEU A 23 19.17 5.86 2.68
N HIS A 24 18.91 6.44 3.84
CA HIS A 24 18.88 5.75 5.11
C HIS A 24 17.43 5.55 5.57
N GLY A 25 17.00 4.29 5.75
CA GLY A 25 15.67 3.96 6.25
C GLY A 25 15.58 4.23 7.76
N ILE A 26 14.68 5.10 8.17
CA ILE A 26 14.46 5.47 9.59
C ILE A 26 13.39 4.57 10.21
N ALA A 27 12.24 4.44 9.56
CA ALA A 27 11.11 3.64 10.01
C ALA A 27 10.20 3.26 8.86
N ILE A 28 9.42 2.20 9.04
CA ILE A 28 8.32 1.83 8.13
C ILE A 28 6.99 1.83 8.88
N THR A 29 5.91 2.14 8.16
CA THR A 29 4.55 2.23 8.73
C THR A 29 3.80 0.92 8.72
N SER A 30 4.32 -0.12 8.07
CA SER A 30 3.69 -1.44 8.08
C SER A 30 3.69 -2.05 9.49
N PRO A 31 2.74 -2.95 9.81
CA PRO A 31 2.65 -3.58 11.14
C PRO A 31 3.81 -4.55 11.43
N LYS A 32 4.56 -4.94 10.40
CA LYS A 32 5.74 -5.82 10.50
C LYS A 32 6.87 -5.27 9.66
N ARG A 33 8.10 -5.55 10.06
CA ARG A 33 9.29 -5.24 9.26
C ARG A 33 9.22 -5.97 7.92
N LEU A 34 9.76 -5.34 6.88
CA LEU A 34 9.93 -6.00 5.58
C LEU A 34 11.18 -6.89 5.60
N GLU A 35 11.11 -8.03 4.92
CA GLU A 35 12.25 -8.94 4.79
C GLU A 35 13.47 -8.28 4.12
N GLN A 36 13.21 -7.34 3.21
CA GLN A 36 14.23 -6.58 2.50
C GLN A 36 14.85 -5.45 3.34
N LEU A 37 14.21 -5.08 4.46
CA LEU A 37 14.60 -3.98 5.35
C LEU A 37 14.53 -4.42 6.82
N LYS A 38 15.16 -5.54 7.14
CA LYS A 38 15.12 -6.14 8.50
C LYS A 38 15.66 -5.21 9.59
N ASP A 39 16.58 -4.34 9.22
CA ASP A 39 17.22 -3.39 10.16
C ASP A 39 16.41 -2.11 10.35
N VAL A 40 15.39 -1.87 9.52
CA VAL A 40 14.53 -0.70 9.64
C VAL A 40 13.33 -1.04 10.54
N PRO A 41 13.20 -0.37 11.70
CA PRO A 41 12.11 -0.63 12.64
C PRO A 41 10.77 -0.16 12.08
N THR A 42 9.69 -0.72 12.61
CA THR A 42 8.34 -0.19 12.37
C THR A 42 8.06 1.03 13.24
N THR A 43 7.12 1.87 12.84
CA THR A 43 6.66 3.00 13.68
C THR A 43 6.11 2.53 15.02
N ALA A 44 5.46 1.37 15.07
CA ALA A 44 4.97 0.76 16.30
C ALA A 44 6.11 0.38 17.26
N GLU A 45 7.21 -0.20 16.75
CA GLU A 45 8.41 -0.53 17.55
C GLU A 45 9.10 0.73 18.10
N LEU A 46 8.94 1.87 17.44
CA LEU A 46 9.43 3.17 17.89
C LEU A 46 8.47 3.93 18.83
N GLY A 47 7.40 3.27 19.29
CA GLY A 47 6.44 3.86 20.23
C GLY A 47 5.39 4.76 19.58
N MET A 48 5.21 4.67 18.26
CA MET A 48 4.21 5.44 17.49
C MET A 48 3.22 4.52 16.75
N PRO A 49 2.44 3.67 17.46
CA PRO A 49 1.53 2.72 16.82
C PRO A 49 0.39 3.41 16.04
N GLU A 50 0.04 4.65 16.41
CA GLU A 50 -0.98 5.46 15.72
C GLU A 50 -0.56 5.86 14.30
N VAL A 51 0.74 5.85 13.99
CA VAL A 51 1.29 6.12 12.65
C VAL A 51 1.35 4.86 11.80
N SER A 52 0.84 3.72 12.30
CA SER A 52 0.81 2.48 11.53
C SER A 52 -0.19 2.58 10.38
N TYR A 53 0.32 2.48 9.16
CA TYR A 53 -0.47 2.52 7.93
C TYR A 53 0.11 1.59 6.87
N THR A 54 -0.75 0.77 6.28
CA THR A 54 -0.38 -0.07 5.13
C THR A 54 -1.07 0.48 3.89
N MET A 55 -0.27 0.85 2.90
CA MET A 55 -0.78 1.23 1.59
C MET A 55 -1.19 -0.02 0.83
N TRP A 56 -2.33 0.06 0.18
CA TRP A 56 -2.84 -1.02 -0.67
C TRP A 56 -3.26 -0.48 -2.04
N HIS A 57 -3.24 -1.35 -3.04
CA HIS A 57 -3.63 -1.05 -4.41
C HIS A 57 -4.83 -1.90 -4.82
N GLY A 58 -5.73 -1.32 -5.59
CA GLY A 58 -6.91 -2.02 -6.10
C GLY A 58 -7.12 -1.77 -7.59
N LEU A 59 -7.71 -2.75 -8.26
CA LEU A 59 -8.17 -2.61 -9.64
C LEU A 59 -9.63 -2.15 -9.65
N TYR A 60 -9.92 -1.08 -10.38
CA TYR A 60 -11.24 -0.47 -10.45
C TYR A 60 -11.80 -0.51 -11.87
N VAL A 61 -13.10 -0.59 -11.97
CA VAL A 61 -13.85 -0.53 -13.23
C VAL A 61 -14.90 0.56 -13.17
N ALA A 62 -15.40 1.01 -14.32
CA ALA A 62 -16.45 2.02 -14.38
C ALA A 62 -17.75 1.54 -13.71
N LYS A 63 -18.50 2.47 -13.12
CA LYS A 63 -19.83 2.19 -12.55
C LYS A 63 -20.74 1.61 -13.64
N GLY A 64 -21.42 0.52 -13.31
CA GLY A 64 -22.33 -0.15 -14.24
C GLY A 64 -21.67 -1.24 -15.10
N THR A 65 -20.37 -1.52 -14.92
CA THR A 65 -19.72 -2.67 -15.57
C THR A 65 -20.45 -3.96 -15.20
N PRO A 66 -20.80 -4.82 -16.18
CA PRO A 66 -21.49 -6.08 -15.94
C PRO A 66 -20.72 -6.98 -14.94
N LYS A 67 -21.45 -7.66 -14.06
CA LYS A 67 -20.86 -8.56 -13.06
C LYS A 67 -19.98 -9.65 -13.67
N GLU A 68 -20.38 -10.17 -14.83
CA GLU A 68 -19.62 -11.15 -15.59
C GLU A 68 -18.23 -10.62 -15.98
N THR A 69 -18.17 -9.39 -16.48
CA THR A 69 -16.91 -8.73 -16.83
C THR A 69 -16.02 -8.52 -15.58
N VAL A 70 -16.62 -8.08 -14.47
CA VAL A 70 -15.90 -7.95 -13.19
C VAL A 70 -15.34 -9.30 -12.74
N GLY A 71 -16.14 -10.37 -12.85
CA GLY A 71 -15.71 -11.73 -12.50
C GLY A 71 -14.56 -12.22 -13.39
N ALA A 72 -14.63 -11.97 -14.69
CA ALA A 72 -13.56 -12.34 -15.63
C ALA A 72 -12.25 -11.60 -15.31
N LEU A 73 -12.31 -10.29 -15.07
CA LEU A 73 -11.15 -9.48 -14.68
C LEU A 73 -10.56 -9.93 -13.34
N ASN A 74 -11.40 -10.23 -12.35
CA ASN A 74 -10.93 -10.75 -11.06
C ASN A 74 -10.25 -12.10 -11.21
N SER A 75 -10.81 -13.02 -12.02
CA SER A 75 -10.18 -14.31 -12.30
C SER A 75 -8.83 -14.15 -12.98
N ALA A 76 -8.70 -13.23 -13.94
CA ALA A 76 -7.43 -12.94 -14.60
C ALA A 76 -6.41 -12.36 -13.62
N LEU A 77 -6.81 -11.42 -12.77
CA LEU A 77 -5.96 -10.82 -11.73
C LEU A 77 -5.44 -11.88 -10.75
N ARG A 78 -6.32 -12.76 -10.26
CA ARG A 78 -5.92 -13.85 -9.34
C ARG A 78 -4.92 -14.82 -9.99
N LYS A 79 -5.12 -15.17 -11.26
CA LYS A 79 -4.16 -16.00 -12.01
C LYS A 79 -2.82 -15.29 -12.15
N ALA A 80 -2.82 -14.01 -12.48
CA ALA A 80 -1.58 -13.23 -12.58
C ALA A 80 -0.85 -13.14 -11.22
N LEU A 81 -1.57 -12.88 -10.13
CA LEU A 81 -0.98 -12.83 -8.79
C LEU A 81 -0.51 -14.20 -8.24
N ALA A 82 -0.94 -15.31 -8.84
CA ALA A 82 -0.45 -16.65 -8.55
C ALA A 82 0.80 -17.02 -9.39
N ASP A 83 1.18 -16.21 -10.38
CA ASP A 83 2.36 -16.45 -11.20
C ASP A 83 3.65 -16.25 -10.38
N PRO A 84 4.55 -17.28 -10.29
CA PRO A 84 5.75 -17.19 -9.47
C PRO A 84 6.69 -16.05 -9.89
N VAL A 85 6.78 -15.75 -11.19
CA VAL A 85 7.64 -14.69 -11.71
C VAL A 85 7.12 -13.33 -11.28
N LEU A 86 5.80 -13.13 -11.30
CA LEU A 86 5.19 -11.89 -10.81
C LEU A 86 5.34 -11.76 -9.29
N LEU A 87 5.11 -12.84 -8.54
CA LEU A 87 5.27 -12.85 -7.09
C LEU A 87 6.70 -12.49 -6.67
N GLU A 88 7.69 -13.05 -7.34
CA GLU A 88 9.09 -12.71 -7.08
C GLU A 88 9.38 -11.22 -7.30
N LYS A 89 8.91 -10.66 -8.41
CA LYS A 89 9.06 -9.22 -8.70
C LYS A 89 8.36 -8.33 -7.68
N LEU A 90 7.14 -8.67 -7.29
CA LEU A 90 6.41 -7.94 -6.26
C LEU A 90 7.14 -7.99 -4.91
N THR A 91 7.62 -9.17 -4.53
CA THR A 91 8.40 -9.36 -3.30
C THR A 91 9.69 -8.52 -3.34
N GLN A 92 10.43 -8.52 -4.45
CA GLN A 92 11.61 -7.67 -4.61
C GLN A 92 11.32 -6.17 -4.43
N LEU A 93 10.11 -5.74 -4.78
CA LEU A 93 9.64 -4.37 -4.59
C LEU A 93 9.08 -4.10 -3.18
N GLY A 94 9.11 -5.08 -2.27
CA GLY A 94 8.55 -4.95 -0.95
C GLY A 94 7.02 -4.94 -0.91
N THR A 95 6.37 -5.45 -1.97
CA THR A 95 4.91 -5.54 -2.10
C THR A 95 4.49 -7.00 -2.07
N LEU A 96 3.44 -7.31 -1.32
CA LEU A 96 2.87 -8.65 -1.26
C LEU A 96 1.39 -8.61 -1.64
N PRO A 97 0.89 -9.60 -2.39
CA PRO A 97 -0.54 -9.71 -2.63
C PRO A 97 -1.29 -10.02 -1.33
N PHE A 98 -2.56 -9.66 -1.28
CA PHE A 98 -3.45 -10.11 -0.22
C PHE A 98 -3.60 -11.64 -0.25
N PRO A 99 -3.95 -12.26 0.89
CA PRO A 99 -4.31 -13.67 0.93
C PRO A 99 -5.38 -14.01 -0.11
N GLU A 100 -5.34 -15.20 -0.69
CA GLU A 100 -6.22 -15.60 -1.79
C GLU A 100 -7.71 -15.39 -1.49
N GLY A 101 -8.15 -15.66 -0.26
CA GLY A 101 -9.54 -15.45 0.18
C GLY A 101 -9.98 -13.96 0.20
N GLU A 102 -9.03 -13.04 0.19
CA GLU A 102 -9.29 -11.59 0.18
C GLU A 102 -9.17 -10.97 -1.21
N LEU A 103 -8.79 -11.75 -2.23
CA LEU A 103 -8.69 -11.30 -3.62
C LEU A 103 -10.04 -11.37 -4.34
N THR A 104 -11.11 -10.88 -3.73
CA THR A 104 -12.47 -10.85 -4.32
C THR A 104 -13.00 -9.43 -4.40
N PRO A 105 -13.90 -9.12 -5.34
CA PRO A 105 -14.53 -7.80 -5.44
C PRO A 105 -15.24 -7.39 -4.13
N GLU A 106 -15.86 -8.33 -3.43
CA GLU A 106 -16.58 -8.10 -2.19
C GLU A 106 -15.62 -7.78 -1.03
N ALA A 107 -14.49 -8.49 -0.95
CA ALA A 107 -13.45 -8.22 0.05
C ALA A 107 -12.83 -6.83 -0.19
N HIS A 108 -12.54 -6.50 -1.45
CA HIS A 108 -12.06 -5.17 -1.83
C HIS A 108 -13.06 -4.07 -1.46
N ALA A 109 -14.35 -4.26 -1.75
CA ALA A 109 -15.39 -3.30 -1.38
C ALA A 109 -15.49 -3.08 0.14
N ARG A 110 -15.36 -4.15 0.95
CA ARG A 110 -15.33 -4.04 2.41
C ARG A 110 -14.09 -3.28 2.91
N LEU A 111 -12.92 -3.59 2.36
CA LEU A 111 -11.67 -2.89 2.70
C LEU A 111 -11.78 -1.39 2.40
N PHE A 112 -12.25 -1.05 1.20
CA PHE A 112 -12.45 0.35 0.79
C PHE A 112 -13.43 1.08 1.69
N ALA A 113 -14.59 0.45 2.01
CA ALA A 113 -15.61 1.05 2.88
C ALA A 113 -15.10 1.26 4.32
N ALA A 114 -14.20 0.40 4.80
CA ALA A 114 -13.60 0.54 6.13
C ALA A 114 -12.50 1.61 6.17
N ASP A 115 -11.72 1.73 5.10
CA ASP A 115 -10.58 2.66 5.08
C ASP A 115 -11.00 4.12 4.77
N LEU A 116 -12.05 4.30 3.97
CA LEU A 116 -12.51 5.62 3.56
C LEU A 116 -12.81 6.58 4.73
N PRO A 117 -13.59 6.21 5.76
CA PRO A 117 -13.85 7.10 6.90
C PRO A 117 -12.60 7.37 7.74
N ARG A 118 -11.66 6.41 7.82
CA ARG A 118 -10.38 6.57 8.50
C ARG A 118 -9.52 7.63 7.81
N VAL A 119 -9.40 7.55 6.49
CA VAL A 119 -8.64 8.52 5.68
C VAL A 119 -9.31 9.90 5.73
N ALA A 120 -10.64 9.97 5.62
CA ALA A 120 -11.39 11.22 5.75
C ALA A 120 -11.10 11.93 7.08
N LYS A 121 -11.12 11.20 8.20
CA LYS A 121 -10.80 11.73 9.51
C LYS A 121 -9.36 12.23 9.62
N LEU A 122 -8.41 11.53 9.01
CA LEU A 122 -7.00 11.96 8.97
C LEU A 122 -6.85 13.27 8.18
N VAL A 123 -7.51 13.39 7.04
CA VAL A 123 -7.49 14.62 6.24
C VAL A 123 -8.10 15.78 7.01
N GLU A 124 -9.25 15.59 7.65
CA GLU A 124 -9.88 16.61 8.51
C GLU A 124 -8.96 17.06 9.64
N SER A 125 -8.33 16.12 10.36
CA SER A 125 -7.44 16.42 11.48
C SER A 125 -6.14 17.11 11.05
N SER A 126 -5.69 16.89 9.81
CA SER A 126 -4.47 17.49 9.26
C SER A 126 -4.65 18.98 8.86
N GLY A 127 -5.88 19.48 8.81
CA GLY A 127 -6.19 20.84 8.34
C GLY A 127 -5.97 21.05 6.84
N ILE A 128 -5.69 19.99 6.10
CA ILE A 128 -5.57 20.04 4.63
C ILE A 128 -6.96 20.27 4.04
N LYS A 129 -7.17 21.42 3.39
CA LYS A 129 -8.38 21.65 2.60
C LYS A 129 -8.27 20.88 1.30
N ALA A 130 -9.31 20.09 0.97
CA ALA A 130 -9.41 19.51 -0.35
C ALA A 130 -9.37 20.65 -1.37
N SER A 131 -8.35 20.67 -2.25
CA SER A 131 -8.37 21.56 -3.39
C SER A 131 -9.51 21.08 -4.28
N GLU A 132 -10.45 21.98 -4.63
CA GLU A 132 -11.44 21.68 -5.64
C GLU A 132 -10.68 21.30 -6.91
N ALA A 133 -10.70 20.02 -7.25
CA ALA A 133 -10.18 19.56 -8.53
C ALA A 133 -11.08 20.16 -9.61
N LYS A 134 -10.55 21.14 -10.34
CA LYS A 134 -11.17 21.64 -11.57
C LYS A 134 -10.96 20.66 -12.71
#